data_f00c055209f715c2221513b641dc24ae
#
_entry.id   f00c055209f715c2221513b641dc24ae
#
_cell.length_a   1.000
_cell.length_b   1.000
_cell.length_c   1.000
_cell.angle_alpha   90.00
_cell.angle_beta   90.00
_cell.angle_gamma   90.00
#
_symmetry.space_group_name_H-M   'P 1'
#
loop_
_entity.id
_entity.type
_entity.pdbx_description
1 polymer ?
#
loop_
_entity_poly.entity_id
_entity_poly.type
_entity_poly.pdbx_seq_one_letter_code
_entity_poly.pdbx_strand_id
1 'polypeptide(L)'
;ADRAKALGIQYVNHTFKSHLSIAASIHVFAGYKSFDLIEYPAGNSPLLLDLTAPSGIFRDSNGFVRASDVPGLGVDVNLETIRRFQRSVNIEIDGQTLFKSTQP
;
A
#
# COMPACT_ATOMS: atom_id res chain seq x y z
N ALA A 1 -9.07 11.40 -9.10
CA ALA A 1 -8.79 11.03 -10.51
C ALA A 1 -9.76 11.73 -11.47
N ASP A 2 -11.09 11.54 -11.39
CA ASP A 2 -12.07 12.09 -12.35
C ASP A 2 -11.98 13.62 -12.53
N ARG A 3 -11.86 14.35 -11.42
CA ARG A 3 -11.73 15.81 -11.48
C ARG A 3 -10.41 16.25 -12.14
N ALA A 4 -9.32 15.57 -11.87
CA ALA A 4 -8.03 15.84 -12.50
C ALA A 4 -8.13 15.60 -14.02
N LYS A 5 -8.73 14.49 -14.44
CA LYS A 5 -8.98 14.16 -15.83
C LYS A 5 -9.84 15.24 -16.52
N ALA A 6 -10.93 15.66 -15.87
CA ALA A 6 -11.82 16.69 -16.41
C ALA A 6 -11.13 18.05 -16.59
N LEU A 7 -10.11 18.34 -15.80
CA LEU A 7 -9.31 19.57 -15.86
C LEU A 7 -8.03 19.43 -16.71
N GLY A 8 -7.77 18.28 -17.31
CA GLY A 8 -6.55 18.03 -18.07
C GLY A 8 -5.29 18.03 -17.20
N ILE A 9 -5.42 17.78 -15.90
CA ILE A 9 -4.30 17.77 -14.95
C ILE A 9 -3.83 16.33 -14.79
N GLN A 10 -2.49 16.11 -14.86
CA GLN A 10 -1.88 14.82 -14.57
C GLN A 10 -2.16 14.44 -13.12
N TYR A 11 -2.72 13.26 -12.91
CA TYR A 11 -2.86 12.66 -11.59
C TYR A 11 -1.76 11.65 -11.36
N VAL A 12 -1.05 11.80 -10.26
CA VAL A 12 -0.08 10.83 -9.75
C VAL A 12 -0.49 10.48 -8.32
N ASN A 13 -0.56 9.20 -8.00
CA ASN A 13 -0.86 8.78 -6.63
C ASN A 13 0.27 9.13 -5.68
N HIS A 14 -0.03 9.21 -4.39
CA HIS A 14 0.97 9.24 -3.33
C HIS A 14 0.79 8.00 -2.43
N THR A 15 1.67 7.02 -2.56
CA THR A 15 1.64 5.80 -1.73
C THR A 15 3.01 5.13 -1.67
N PHE A 16 3.46 4.76 -0.48
CA PHE A 16 4.80 4.17 -0.31
C PHE A 16 4.93 3.17 0.87
N LYS A 17 3.85 2.80 1.55
CA LYS A 17 3.96 2.01 2.80
C LYS A 17 4.04 0.51 2.60
N SER A 18 3.28 -0.04 1.66
CA SER A 18 3.25 -1.49 1.42
C SER A 18 2.68 -1.81 0.04
N HIS A 19 2.91 -3.02 -0.44
CA HIS A 19 2.26 -3.48 -1.67
C HIS A 19 0.74 -3.52 -1.59
N LEU A 20 0.17 -3.64 -0.38
CA LEU A 20 -1.27 -3.53 -0.16
C LEU A 20 -1.78 -2.12 -0.49
N SER A 21 -1.07 -1.09 -0.02
CA SER A 21 -1.44 0.30 -0.33
C SER A 21 -1.16 0.67 -1.79
N ILE A 22 -0.11 0.12 -2.40
CA ILE A 22 0.14 0.29 -3.83
C ILE A 22 -0.98 -0.36 -4.65
N ALA A 23 -1.39 -1.58 -4.31
CA ALA A 23 -2.50 -2.27 -4.96
C ALA A 23 -3.80 -1.46 -4.88
N ALA A 24 -4.16 -0.98 -3.69
CA ALA A 24 -5.33 -0.13 -3.51
C ALA A 24 -5.26 1.16 -4.35
N SER A 25 -4.09 1.79 -4.39
CA SER A 25 -3.88 3.03 -5.14
C SER A 25 -3.95 2.85 -6.65
N ILE A 26 -3.33 1.81 -7.19
CA ILE A 26 -3.30 1.59 -8.64
C ILE A 26 -4.69 1.27 -9.21
N HIS A 27 -5.57 0.60 -8.44
CA HIS A 27 -6.92 0.28 -8.89
C HIS A 27 -7.79 1.53 -9.13
N VAL A 28 -7.49 2.64 -8.44
CA VAL A 28 -8.25 3.89 -8.60
C VAL A 28 -8.19 4.43 -10.02
N PHE A 29 -7.08 4.22 -10.72
CA PHE A 29 -6.86 4.81 -12.04
C PHE A 29 -6.34 3.85 -13.11
N ALA A 30 -6.25 2.55 -12.80
CA ALA A 30 -5.80 1.55 -13.78
C ALA A 30 -6.64 1.52 -15.06
N GLY A 31 -7.92 1.94 -14.98
CA GLY A 31 -8.80 2.07 -16.14
C GLY A 31 -8.65 3.38 -16.94
N TYR A 32 -7.85 4.35 -16.46
CA TYR A 32 -7.67 5.64 -17.15
C TYR A 32 -6.48 5.58 -18.10
N LYS A 33 -6.74 5.69 -19.39
CA LYS A 33 -5.68 5.73 -20.43
C LYS A 33 -4.81 6.99 -20.38
N SER A 34 -5.27 8.04 -19.68
CA SER A 34 -4.58 9.32 -19.58
C SER A 34 -3.63 9.43 -18.38
N PHE A 35 -3.59 8.44 -17.52
CA PHE A 35 -2.71 8.40 -16.35
C PHE A 35 -1.76 7.22 -16.48
N ASP A 36 -0.51 7.50 -16.74
CA ASP A 36 0.54 6.53 -17.03
C ASP A 36 1.69 6.54 -16.03
N LEU A 37 1.63 7.41 -15.03
CA LEU A 37 2.63 7.53 -13.98
C LEU A 37 2.05 7.16 -12.61
N ILE A 38 2.82 6.40 -11.85
CA ILE A 38 2.53 6.03 -10.46
C ILE A 38 3.76 6.32 -9.61
N GLU A 39 3.56 6.88 -8.42
CA GLU A 39 4.61 6.91 -7.41
C GLU A 39 4.84 5.48 -6.89
N TYR A 40 6.09 5.03 -6.95
CA TYR A 40 6.48 3.70 -6.50
C TYR A 40 7.63 3.82 -5.49
N PRO A 41 7.55 3.14 -4.32
CA PRO A 41 8.58 3.23 -3.30
C PRO A 41 9.95 2.79 -3.81
N ALA A 42 10.98 3.61 -3.58
CA ALA A 42 12.37 3.25 -3.87
C ALA A 42 13.00 2.40 -2.75
N GLY A 43 12.46 2.49 -1.53
CA GLY A 43 12.97 1.76 -0.37
C GLY A 43 12.40 0.36 -0.25
N ASN A 44 13.20 -0.55 0.31
CA ASN A 44 12.85 -1.95 0.53
C ASN A 44 12.83 -2.25 2.04
N SER A 45 11.86 -1.71 2.78
CA SER A 45 11.71 -2.13 4.18
C SER A 45 11.18 -3.57 4.24
N PRO A 46 11.60 -4.36 5.24
CA PRO A 46 11.08 -5.72 5.42
C PRO A 46 9.55 -5.77 5.50
N LEU A 47 8.93 -4.79 6.16
CA LEU A 47 7.47 -4.73 6.22
C LEU A 47 6.84 -4.48 4.84
N LEU A 48 7.44 -3.60 4.01
CA LEU A 48 6.97 -3.36 2.65
C LEU A 48 6.95 -4.64 1.83
N LEU A 49 8.04 -5.41 1.87
CA LEU A 49 8.22 -6.60 1.04
C LEU A 49 7.44 -7.81 1.56
N ASP A 50 7.47 -8.02 2.88
CA ASP A 50 7.01 -9.27 3.48
C ASP A 50 5.51 -9.26 3.79
N LEU A 51 4.88 -8.07 3.93
CA LEU A 51 3.47 -7.97 4.31
C LEU A 51 2.53 -8.71 3.34
N THR A 52 2.89 -8.75 2.08
CA THR A 52 2.10 -9.40 1.03
C THR A 52 2.85 -10.53 0.32
N ALA A 53 4.02 -10.92 0.80
CA ALA A 53 4.79 -12.00 0.16
C ALA A 53 4.03 -13.35 0.25
N PRO A 54 4.04 -14.15 -0.84
CA PRO A 54 4.76 -13.96 -2.11
C PRO A 54 4.02 -13.08 -3.13
N SER A 55 2.78 -12.65 -2.86
CA SER A 55 2.05 -11.74 -3.74
C SER A 55 2.57 -10.29 -3.62
N GLY A 56 2.22 -9.42 -4.56
CA GLY A 56 2.61 -8.01 -4.49
C GLY A 56 2.51 -7.32 -5.85
N ILE A 57 2.66 -6.00 -5.83
CA ILE A 57 2.73 -5.18 -7.03
C ILE A 57 4.19 -4.84 -7.28
N PHE A 58 4.80 -5.52 -8.23
CA PHE A 58 6.21 -5.37 -8.55
C PHE A 58 6.42 -4.67 -9.89
N ARG A 59 7.50 -3.90 -9.98
CA ARG A 59 7.94 -3.33 -11.25
C ARG A 59 8.56 -4.42 -12.12
N ASP A 60 8.22 -4.40 -13.40
CA ASP A 60 8.91 -5.20 -14.40
C ASP A 60 10.27 -4.59 -14.78
N SER A 61 11.00 -5.24 -15.69
CA SER A 61 12.31 -4.78 -16.17
C SER A 61 12.27 -3.44 -16.90
N ASN A 62 11.10 -3.03 -17.39
CA ASN A 62 10.90 -1.75 -18.07
C ASN A 62 10.42 -0.64 -17.11
N GLY A 63 10.26 -0.96 -15.82
CA GLY A 63 9.79 -0.01 -14.82
C GLY A 63 8.27 0.09 -14.70
N PHE A 64 7.51 -0.71 -15.42
CA PHE A 64 6.06 -0.71 -15.33
C PHE A 64 5.52 -1.54 -14.17
N VAL A 65 4.40 -1.12 -13.63
CA VAL A 65 3.58 -1.88 -12.68
C VAL A 65 2.18 -2.06 -13.27
N ARG A 66 1.52 -3.15 -12.87
CA ARG A 66 0.17 -3.46 -13.33
C ARG A 66 -0.74 -3.74 -12.15
N ALA A 67 -2.00 -3.28 -12.25
CA ALA A 67 -3.05 -3.77 -11.36
C ALA A 67 -3.29 -5.25 -11.66
N SER A 68 -3.60 -6.02 -10.62
CA SER A 68 -3.93 -7.43 -10.76
C SER A 68 -5.36 -7.61 -11.29
N ASP A 69 -5.58 -8.63 -12.11
CA ASP A 69 -6.92 -9.07 -12.53
C ASP A 69 -7.55 -10.07 -11.55
N VAL A 70 -6.83 -10.45 -10.48
CA VAL A 70 -7.37 -11.30 -9.41
C VAL A 70 -8.41 -10.52 -8.61
N PRO A 71 -9.55 -11.12 -8.22
CA PRO A 71 -10.58 -10.46 -7.44
C PRO A 71 -10.03 -9.79 -6.16
N GLY A 72 -10.61 -8.65 -5.79
CA GLY A 72 -10.14 -7.82 -4.69
C GLY A 72 -8.97 -6.92 -5.11
N LEU A 73 -7.99 -6.73 -4.24
CA LEU A 73 -6.78 -5.96 -4.54
C LEU A 73 -5.71 -6.78 -5.27
N GLY A 74 -5.93 -8.09 -5.43
CA GLY A 74 -4.99 -8.99 -6.10
C GLY A 74 -3.68 -9.21 -5.33
N VAL A 75 -3.69 -8.93 -4.04
CA VAL A 75 -2.59 -9.22 -3.11
C VAL A 75 -3.14 -9.82 -1.84
N ASP A 76 -2.43 -10.79 -1.28
CA ASP A 76 -2.79 -11.44 -0.02
C ASP A 76 -1.98 -10.86 1.12
N VAL A 77 -2.57 -10.81 2.32
CA VAL A 77 -1.89 -10.33 3.52
C VAL A 77 -1.26 -11.49 4.27
N ASN A 78 0.04 -11.39 4.50
CA ASN A 78 0.77 -12.37 5.29
C ASN A 78 0.62 -12.07 6.79
N LEU A 79 -0.21 -12.87 7.47
CA LEU A 79 -0.50 -12.69 8.89
C LEU A 79 0.71 -12.94 9.79
N GLU A 80 1.64 -13.80 9.39
CA GLU A 80 2.89 -14.04 10.13
C GLU A 80 3.75 -12.76 10.14
N THR A 81 3.78 -12.05 9.02
CA THR A 81 4.46 -10.76 8.94
C THR A 81 3.82 -9.74 9.88
N ILE A 82 2.48 -9.69 9.93
CA ILE A 82 1.80 -8.80 10.89
C ILE A 82 2.23 -9.11 12.31
N ARG A 83 2.19 -10.38 12.73
CA ARG A 83 2.61 -10.81 14.07
C ARG A 83 4.05 -10.42 14.37
N ARG A 84 4.97 -10.66 13.42
CA ARG A 84 6.40 -10.33 13.57
C ARG A 84 6.66 -8.85 13.78
N PHE A 85 5.88 -7.96 13.14
CA PHE A 85 6.03 -6.50 13.25
C PHE A 85 5.12 -5.85 14.27
N GLN A 86 4.27 -6.62 14.93
CA GLN A 86 3.40 -6.11 16.00
C GLN A 86 4.23 -5.54 17.15
N ARG A 87 3.77 -4.45 17.73
CA ARG A 87 4.37 -3.81 18.90
C ARG A 87 3.32 -3.54 19.94
N SER A 88 3.71 -3.65 21.21
CA SER A 88 2.88 -3.18 22.31
C SER A 88 2.79 -1.65 22.29
N VAL A 89 1.60 -1.14 22.50
CA VAL A 89 1.32 0.29 22.57
C VAL A 89 0.66 0.60 23.90
N ASN A 90 1.13 1.64 24.59
CA ASN A 90 0.49 2.21 25.76
C ASN A 90 0.26 3.70 25.48
N ILE A 91 -0.99 4.15 25.55
CA ILE A 91 -1.37 5.55 25.34
C ILE A 91 -1.89 6.07 26.69
N GLU A 92 -1.19 7.05 27.23
CA GLU A 92 -1.54 7.70 28.50
C GLU A 92 -1.70 9.22 28.28
N ILE A 93 -2.70 9.80 28.94
CA ILE A 93 -2.89 11.25 29.01
C ILE A 93 -3.13 11.58 30.47
N ASP A 94 -2.37 12.54 31.01
CA ASP A 94 -2.45 13.02 32.42
C ASP A 94 -2.42 11.86 33.43
N GLY A 95 -1.57 10.85 33.20
CA GLY A 95 -1.43 9.68 34.05
C GLY A 95 -2.57 8.66 33.94
N GLN A 96 -3.53 8.87 33.06
CA GLN A 96 -4.62 7.92 32.79
C GLN A 96 -4.32 7.13 31.52
N THR A 97 -4.32 5.80 31.63
CA THR A 97 -4.20 4.91 30.46
C THR A 97 -5.49 4.93 29.65
N LEU A 98 -5.43 5.42 28.42
CA LEU A 98 -6.53 5.42 27.46
C LEU A 98 -6.59 4.13 26.64
N PHE A 99 -5.44 3.58 26.32
CA PHE A 99 -5.33 2.36 25.54
C PHE A 99 -4.03 1.62 25.88
N LYS A 100 -4.13 0.33 26.03
CA LYS A 100 -2.98 -0.55 26.19
C LYS A 100 -3.20 -1.80 25.35
N SER A 101 -2.31 -2.05 24.37
CA SER A 101 -2.26 -3.34 23.69
C SER A 101 -1.26 -4.23 24.40
N THR A 102 -1.60 -5.49 24.56
CA THR A 102 -0.63 -6.54 24.89
C THR A 102 -0.22 -7.24 23.61
N GLN A 103 1.05 -7.59 23.45
CA GLN A 103 1.43 -8.53 22.40
C GLN A 103 0.78 -9.88 22.72
N PRO A 104 0.21 -10.57 21.73
CA PRO A 104 -0.22 -11.94 21.91
C PRO A 104 0.93 -12.86 22.19
#